data_cfa8db08cd865a19b193af8b195fff79
#
_entry.id   cfa8db08cd865a19b193af8b195fff79
#
_cell.length_a   1.000
_cell.length_b   1.000
_cell.length_c   1.000
_cell.angle_alpha   90.00
_cell.angle_beta   90.00
_cell.angle_gamma   90.00
#
_symmetry.space_group_name_H-M   'P 1'
#
loop_
_entity.id
_entity.type
_entity.pdbx_description
1 polymer ?
#
loop_
_entity_poly.entity_id
_entity_poly.type
_entity_poly.pdbx_seq_one_letter_code
_entity_poly.pdbx_strand_id
1 'polypeptide(L)' 'MSKAFVAIHCETGKENPIIRKLMEIKGVSEVTGTLGLYDIIIKVEAADSMTLEKIITKEVRKIPNVLTTMTLMVI' A
#
# COMPACT_ATOMS: atom_id res chain seq x y z
N MET A 1 7.99 -1.89 -16.75
CA MET A 1 7.10 -2.13 -15.60
C MET A 1 7.58 -1.32 -14.42
N SER A 2 6.67 -0.64 -13.75
CA SER A 2 7.00 0.20 -12.61
C SER A 2 6.65 -0.49 -11.30
N LYS A 3 7.47 -0.27 -10.29
CA LYS A 3 7.30 -0.88 -8.97
C LYS A 3 7.51 0.16 -7.88
N ALA A 4 6.81 -0.02 -6.78
CA ALA A 4 7.02 0.81 -5.59
C ALA A 4 6.76 -0.02 -4.34
N PHE A 5 7.43 0.36 -3.26
CA PHE A 5 7.07 -0.13 -1.93
C PHE A 5 6.34 1.00 -1.23
N VAL A 6 5.25 0.67 -0.57
CA VAL A 6 4.47 1.66 0.18
C VAL A 6 4.41 1.22 1.63
N ALA A 7 4.92 2.07 2.50
CA ALA A 7 4.83 1.86 3.95
C ALA A 7 3.58 2.56 4.44
N ILE A 8 2.73 1.83 5.15
CA ILE A 8 1.43 2.31 5.57
C ILE A 8 1.36 2.36 7.09
N HIS A 9 0.96 3.52 7.62
CA HIS A 9 0.62 3.67 9.02
C HIS A 9 -0.89 3.73 9.14
N CYS A 10 -1.46 2.86 9.96
CA CYS A 10 -2.91 2.79 10.11
C CYS A 10 -3.31 2.90 11.58
N GLU A 11 -4.61 3.06 11.80
CA GLU A 11 -5.15 3.12 13.14
C GLU A 11 -4.98 1.79 13.85
N THR A 12 -4.55 1.85 15.12
CA THR A 12 -4.30 0.65 15.93
C THR A 12 -5.53 -0.25 15.99
N GLY A 13 -5.32 -1.53 15.75
CA GLY A 13 -6.40 -2.51 15.76
C GLY A 13 -7.14 -2.65 14.44
N LYS A 14 -6.78 -1.87 13.42
CA LYS A 14 -7.44 -1.91 12.12
C LYS A 14 -6.61 -2.57 11.03
N GLU A 15 -5.49 -3.17 11.40
CA GLU A 15 -4.56 -3.76 10.43
C GLU A 15 -5.20 -4.86 9.58
N ASN A 16 -5.91 -5.79 10.20
CA ASN A 16 -6.47 -6.92 9.47
C ASN A 16 -7.47 -6.54 8.36
N PRO A 17 -8.45 -5.68 8.63
CA PRO A 17 -9.35 -5.21 7.55
C PRO A 17 -8.60 -4.50 6.43
N ILE A 18 -7.58 -3.73 6.77
CA ILE A 18 -6.78 -3.01 5.77
C ILE A 18 -5.99 -3.99 4.91
N ILE A 19 -5.36 -4.98 5.54
CA ILE A 19 -4.61 -6.01 4.81
C ILE A 19 -5.52 -6.72 3.82
N ARG A 20 -6.74 -7.08 4.22
CA ARG A 20 -7.69 -7.73 3.33
C ARG A 20 -8.03 -6.85 2.13
N LYS A 21 -8.26 -5.56 2.36
CA LYS A 21 -8.55 -4.61 1.27
C LYS A 21 -7.37 -4.48 0.33
N LEU A 22 -6.15 -4.40 0.88
CA LEU A 22 -4.94 -4.30 0.06
C LEU A 22 -4.77 -5.52 -0.83
N MET A 23 -5.05 -6.70 -0.32
CA MET A 23 -4.91 -7.93 -1.10
C MET A 23 -5.91 -8.04 -2.25
N GLU A 24 -7.00 -7.26 -2.21
CA GLU A 24 -7.98 -7.22 -3.28
C GLU A 24 -7.63 -6.24 -4.39
N ILE A 25 -6.65 -5.36 -4.16
CA ILE A 25 -6.28 -4.35 -5.15
C ILE A 25 -5.39 -4.98 -6.22
N LYS A 26 -5.81 -4.82 -7.48
CA LYS A 26 -5.00 -5.26 -8.61
C LYS A 26 -3.72 -4.41 -8.67
N GLY A 27 -2.59 -5.08 -8.75
CA GLY A 27 -1.29 -4.40 -8.75
C GLY A 27 -0.54 -4.53 -7.44
N VAL A 28 -1.23 -4.86 -6.35
CA VAL A 28 -0.56 -5.14 -5.08
C VAL A 28 -0.12 -6.59 -5.10
N SER A 29 1.20 -6.80 -5.11
CA SER A 29 1.78 -8.15 -5.24
C SER A 29 2.18 -8.78 -3.92
N GLU A 30 2.53 -7.96 -2.92
CA GLU A 30 2.93 -8.45 -1.61
C GLU A 30 2.37 -7.53 -0.53
N VAL A 31 1.89 -8.11 0.56
CA VAL A 31 1.40 -7.37 1.72
C VAL A 31 2.04 -7.99 2.95
N THR A 32 2.78 -7.20 3.72
CA THR A 32 3.47 -7.67 4.91
C THR A 32 3.14 -6.77 6.09
N GLY A 33 2.64 -7.36 7.17
CA GLY A 33 2.49 -6.65 8.43
C GLY A 33 3.83 -6.52 9.12
N THR A 34 4.08 -5.39 9.77
CA THR A 34 5.34 -5.12 10.44
C THR A 34 5.11 -4.62 11.86
N LEU A 35 6.17 -4.64 12.64
CA LEU A 35 6.22 -4.00 13.95
C LEU A 35 7.10 -2.76 13.81
N GLY A 36 6.65 -1.63 14.35
CA GLY A 36 7.44 -0.42 14.31
C GLY A 36 6.62 0.79 13.91
N LEU A 37 7.28 1.77 13.30
CA LEU A 37 6.65 3.05 12.96
C LEU A 37 5.53 2.89 11.92
N TYR A 38 5.74 2.02 10.94
CA TYR A 38 4.72 1.69 9.96
C TYR A 38 4.22 0.30 10.20
N ASP A 39 2.91 0.10 10.02
CA ASP A 39 2.25 -1.14 10.38
C ASP A 39 2.23 -2.16 9.25
N ILE A 40 2.22 -1.69 8.01
CA ILE A 40 2.09 -2.55 6.84
C ILE A 40 3.01 -2.05 5.74
N ILE A 41 3.66 -2.97 5.05
CA ILE A 41 4.43 -2.65 3.85
C ILE A 41 3.88 -3.45 2.70
N ILE A 42 3.62 -2.78 1.58
CA ILE A 42 3.13 -3.44 0.38
C ILE A 42 4.07 -3.18 -0.79
N LYS A 43 4.04 -4.10 -1.74
CA LYS A 43 4.71 -3.93 -3.02
C LYS A 43 3.64 -3.75 -4.09
N VAL A 44 3.74 -2.67 -4.86
CA VAL A 44 2.80 -2.36 -5.92
C VAL A 44 3.52 -2.39 -7.25
N GLU A 45 2.92 -3.04 -8.25
CA GLU A 45 3.49 -3.14 -9.58
C GLU A 45 2.44 -2.74 -10.61
N ALA A 46 2.88 -2.02 -11.64
CA ALA A 46 2.01 -1.60 -12.74
C ALA A 46 2.81 -1.50 -14.03
N ALA A 47 2.10 -1.42 -15.15
CA ALA A 47 2.75 -1.35 -16.46
C ALA A 47 3.57 -0.08 -16.63
N ASP A 48 3.11 1.02 -16.05
CA ASP A 48 3.79 2.31 -16.12
C ASP A 48 3.64 3.08 -14.80
N SER A 49 4.42 4.16 -14.66
CA SER A 49 4.43 4.94 -13.43
C SER A 49 3.11 5.68 -13.18
N MET A 50 2.43 6.09 -14.23
CA MET A 50 1.15 6.79 -14.09
C MET A 50 0.08 5.86 -13.49
N THR A 51 0.00 4.64 -13.97
CA THR A 51 -0.91 3.63 -13.43
C THR A 51 -0.54 3.30 -11.99
N LEU A 52 0.75 3.18 -11.71
CA LEU A 52 1.24 2.92 -10.36
C LEU A 52 0.79 4.01 -9.38
N GLU A 53 0.95 5.27 -9.75
CA GLU A 53 0.50 6.38 -8.92
C GLU A 53 -1.01 6.37 -8.69
N LYS A 54 -1.79 6.03 -9.70
CA LYS A 54 -3.24 5.94 -9.55
C LYS A 54 -3.65 4.86 -8.56
N ILE A 55 -2.98 3.71 -8.59
CA ILE A 55 -3.25 2.64 -7.64
C ILE A 55 -3.00 3.14 -6.22
N ILE A 56 -1.86 3.78 -6.01
CA ILE A 56 -1.50 4.26 -4.67
C ILE A 56 -2.44 5.36 -4.19
N THR A 57 -2.71 6.36 -5.01
CA THR A 57 -3.49 7.52 -4.58
C THR A 57 -4.99 7.25 -4.52
N LYS A 58 -5.52 6.44 -5.42
CA LYS A 58 -6.97 6.24 -5.53
C LYS A 58 -7.47 4.98 -4.85
N GLU A 59 -6.61 4.00 -4.62
CA GLU A 59 -7.03 2.76 -3.99
C GLU A 59 -6.41 2.56 -2.62
N VAL A 60 -5.10 2.66 -2.50
CA VAL A 60 -4.42 2.44 -1.22
C VAL A 60 -4.79 3.52 -0.20
N ARG A 61 -4.67 4.79 -0.58
CA ARG A 61 -4.95 5.89 0.33
C ARG A 61 -6.42 6.07 0.67
N LYS A 62 -7.31 5.47 -0.10
CA LYS A 62 -8.74 5.54 0.13
C LYS A 62 -9.26 4.50 1.09
N ILE A 63 -8.43 3.57 1.50
CA ILE A 63 -8.83 2.54 2.46
C ILE A 63 -9.12 3.20 3.81
N PRO A 64 -10.27 2.92 4.43
CA PRO A 64 -10.59 3.49 5.75
C PRO A 64 -9.51 3.13 6.78
N ASN A 65 -9.22 4.07 7.67
CA ASN A 65 -8.28 3.91 8.79
C ASN A 65 -6.80 3.89 8.39
N VAL A 66 -6.50 4.13 7.12
CA VAL A 66 -5.12 4.42 6.70
C VAL A 66 -4.84 5.88 7.07
N LEU A 67 -3.85 6.10 7.92
CA LEU A 67 -3.51 7.44 8.41
C LEU A 67 -2.48 8.14 7.55
N THR A 68 -1.37 7.47 7.29
CA THR A 68 -0.32 8.01 6.43
C THR A 68 0.29 6.92 5.58
N THR A 69 0.87 7.33 4.45
CA THR A 69 1.61 6.43 3.59
C THR A 69 2.93 7.08 3.17
N MET A 70 3.95 6.24 2.98
CA MET A 70 5.21 6.68 2.41
C MET A 70 5.51 5.78 1.22
N THR A 71 5.71 6.38 0.06
CA THR A 71 5.97 5.64 -1.18
C THR A 71 7.45 5.70 -1.53
N LEU A 72 8.03 4.54 -1.79
CA LEU A 72 9.42 4.40 -2.22
C LEU A 72 9.40 3.81 -3.62
N MET A 73 9.68 4.64 -4.62
CA MET A 73 9.72 4.18 -6.01
C MET A 73 10.99 3.38 -6.25
N VAL A 74 10.84 2.28 -6.98
CA VAL A 74 11.97 1.46 -7.40
C VAL A 74 12.47 1.99 -8.74
N ILE A 75 13.74 2.30 -8.82
CA ILE A 75 14.37 2.77 -10.04
C ILE A 75 15.04 1.65 -10.82
#